data_fbd7884ce4618ec2603e771491f318a1
#
_entry.id   fbd7884ce4618ec2603e771491f318a1
#
_cell.length_a   1.000
_cell.length_b   1.000
_cell.length_c   1.000
_cell.angle_alpha   90.00
_cell.angle_beta   90.00
_cell.angle_gamma   90.00
#
_symmetry.space_group_name_H-M   'P 1'
#
loop_
_entity.id
_entity.type
_entity.pdbx_description
1 polymer ?
#
loop_
_entity_poly.entity_id
_entity_poly.type
_entity_poly.pdbx_seq_one_letter_code
_entity_poly.pdbx_strand_id
1 'polypeptide(L)'
;PPPRPERLLLAVLAAGLMARMMLYGRLHHFGFYQAALALMVLSAVLVVEWPRVLPSDLGAGRRFLVLAALVMLAGFGSQVVTASRVELGSRVLTVGTGADAFRARPLPRPFGAWLNFAQEVLRREGATGTLLVVPEGLMLNYLTRLPNPIPPFFLFSFALRGDAEAALVRQLEAKPPDWIVALSRDLREYGISRYGDREGEGKRLLAWIDRDYELVASAEQRHPFDSPEGDLWVLRRRTAPGMKDP
;
A
#
# COMPACT_ATOMS: atom_id res chain seq x y z
N PRO A 1 7.07 -43.04 -18.19
CA PRO A 1 6.21 -43.07 -17.04
C PRO A 1 5.17 -41.94 -17.15
N PRO A 2 3.90 -42.23 -16.77
CA PRO A 2 2.86 -41.20 -16.84
C PRO A 2 3.25 -39.99 -16.00
N PRO A 3 2.83 -38.76 -16.42
CA PRO A 3 3.09 -37.56 -15.64
C PRO A 3 2.46 -37.70 -14.25
N ARG A 4 3.24 -37.41 -13.21
CA ARG A 4 2.74 -37.44 -11.83
C ARG A 4 1.66 -36.39 -11.67
N PRO A 5 0.47 -36.74 -11.18
CA PRO A 5 -0.67 -35.81 -11.10
C PRO A 5 -0.34 -34.52 -10.33
N GLU A 6 0.55 -34.60 -9.34
CA GLU A 6 0.99 -33.44 -8.54
C GLU A 6 1.70 -32.38 -9.40
N ARG A 7 2.50 -32.81 -10.38
CA ARG A 7 3.21 -31.89 -11.28
C ARG A 7 2.26 -31.15 -12.22
N LEU A 8 1.25 -31.89 -12.71
CA LEU A 8 0.22 -31.28 -13.54
C LEU A 8 -0.60 -30.26 -12.74
N LEU A 9 -0.99 -30.58 -11.51
CA LEU A 9 -1.71 -29.68 -10.62
C LEU A 9 -0.90 -28.39 -10.33
N LEU A 10 0.39 -28.51 -10.04
CA LEU A 10 1.26 -27.33 -9.83
C LEU A 10 1.40 -26.48 -11.09
N ALA A 11 1.53 -27.11 -12.27
CA ALA A 11 1.61 -26.37 -13.53
C ALA A 11 0.30 -25.64 -13.84
N VAL A 12 -0.85 -26.27 -13.63
CA VAL A 12 -2.18 -25.66 -13.79
C VAL A 12 -2.38 -24.53 -12.80
N LEU A 13 -2.00 -24.70 -11.53
CA LEU A 13 -2.06 -23.65 -10.51
C LEU A 13 -1.17 -22.46 -10.90
N ALA A 14 0.06 -22.71 -11.31
CA ALA A 14 0.98 -21.64 -11.74
C ALA A 14 0.44 -20.89 -12.97
N ALA A 15 -0.10 -21.61 -13.96
CA ALA A 15 -0.73 -21.00 -15.13
C ALA A 15 -1.98 -20.19 -14.74
N GLY A 16 -2.81 -20.68 -13.83
CA GLY A 16 -3.97 -19.97 -13.31
C GLY A 16 -3.60 -18.69 -12.55
N LEU A 17 -2.55 -18.73 -11.73
CA LEU A 17 -2.02 -17.55 -11.03
C LEU A 17 -1.46 -16.51 -12.00
N MET A 18 -0.77 -16.95 -13.06
CA MET A 18 -0.28 -16.05 -14.11
C MET A 18 -1.44 -15.45 -14.93
N ALA A 19 -2.45 -16.25 -15.28
CA ALA A 19 -3.63 -15.76 -15.99
C ALA A 19 -4.39 -14.71 -15.17
N ARG A 20 -4.48 -14.88 -13.85
CA ARG A 20 -5.06 -13.88 -12.95
C ARG A 20 -4.31 -12.53 -13.02
N MET A 21 -2.98 -12.54 -13.16
CA MET A 21 -2.20 -11.31 -13.33
C MET A 21 -2.56 -10.56 -14.61
N MET A 22 -2.91 -11.27 -15.71
CA MET A 22 -3.37 -10.66 -16.94
C MET A 22 -4.75 -10.00 -16.82
N LEU A 23 -5.60 -10.48 -15.89
CA LEU A 23 -6.96 -9.96 -15.72
C LEU A 23 -7.01 -8.63 -14.96
N TYR A 24 -6.15 -8.37 -13.98
CA TYR A 24 -6.10 -7.07 -13.25
C TYR A 24 -4.92 -6.94 -12.27
N GLY A 25 -3.93 -7.81 -12.34
CA GLY A 25 -2.84 -7.83 -11.35
C GLY A 25 -1.71 -6.89 -11.70
N ARG A 26 -1.59 -5.78 -11.00
CA ARG A 26 -0.33 -5.03 -11.01
C ARG A 26 0.69 -5.82 -10.21
N LEU A 27 1.84 -6.13 -10.81
CA LEU A 27 2.97 -6.82 -10.17
C LEU A 27 3.42 -6.13 -8.87
N HIS A 28 3.20 -4.82 -8.77
CA HIS A 28 3.66 -4.01 -7.63
C HIS A 28 2.84 -4.17 -6.35
N HIS A 29 1.61 -4.72 -6.41
CA HIS A 29 0.79 -4.89 -5.22
C HIS A 29 0.89 -6.31 -4.66
N PHE A 30 0.10 -7.24 -5.19
CA PHE A 30 0.02 -8.61 -4.68
C PHE A 30 0.57 -9.64 -5.66
N GLY A 31 0.90 -9.23 -6.88
CA GLY A 31 1.30 -10.11 -7.97
C GLY A 31 2.65 -10.81 -7.76
N PHE A 32 3.54 -10.25 -6.96
CA PHE A 32 4.87 -10.82 -6.81
C PHE A 32 4.86 -12.20 -6.11
N TYR A 33 3.96 -12.46 -5.16
CA TYR A 33 3.82 -13.81 -4.56
C TYR A 33 3.34 -14.84 -5.57
N GLN A 34 2.40 -14.43 -6.43
CA GLN A 34 1.88 -15.28 -7.51
C GLN A 34 2.95 -15.52 -8.56
N ALA A 35 3.70 -14.48 -8.92
CA ALA A 35 4.82 -14.57 -9.85
C ALA A 35 5.96 -15.45 -9.30
N ALA A 36 6.23 -15.44 -8.01
CA ALA A 36 7.26 -16.28 -7.39
C ALA A 36 6.96 -17.77 -7.57
N LEU A 37 5.72 -18.21 -7.29
CA LEU A 37 5.33 -19.60 -7.51
C LEU A 37 5.41 -19.99 -8.99
N ALA A 38 4.89 -19.12 -9.89
CA ALA A 38 4.94 -19.36 -11.33
C ALA A 38 6.40 -19.45 -11.84
N LEU A 39 7.28 -18.59 -11.35
CA LEU A 39 8.71 -18.62 -11.69
C LEU A 39 9.40 -19.91 -11.21
N MET A 40 9.07 -20.38 -10.00
CA MET A 40 9.60 -21.66 -9.48
C MET A 40 9.16 -22.83 -10.36
N VAL A 41 7.89 -22.91 -10.73
CA VAL A 41 7.36 -23.96 -11.62
C VAL A 41 7.99 -23.86 -13.01
N LEU A 42 8.06 -22.66 -13.59
CA LEU A 42 8.70 -22.42 -14.89
C LEU A 42 10.18 -22.83 -14.88
N SER A 43 10.91 -22.48 -13.83
CA SER A 43 12.31 -22.87 -13.66
C SER A 43 12.47 -24.40 -13.61
N ALA A 44 11.61 -25.09 -12.87
CA ALA A 44 11.62 -26.56 -12.80
C ALA A 44 11.30 -27.18 -14.18
N VAL A 45 10.32 -26.64 -14.90
CA VAL A 45 9.97 -27.11 -16.25
C VAL A 45 11.13 -26.90 -17.21
N LEU A 46 11.72 -25.70 -17.25
CA LEU A 46 12.80 -25.38 -18.20
C LEU A 46 14.08 -26.16 -17.97
N VAL A 47 14.45 -26.36 -16.69
CA VAL A 47 15.73 -27.02 -16.33
C VAL A 47 15.61 -28.54 -16.24
N VAL A 48 14.46 -29.05 -15.80
CA VAL A 48 14.31 -30.48 -15.49
C VAL A 48 13.42 -31.21 -16.48
N GLU A 49 12.22 -30.70 -16.75
CA GLU A 49 11.22 -31.46 -17.52
C GLU A 49 11.43 -31.31 -19.03
N TRP A 50 11.63 -30.10 -19.55
CA TRP A 50 11.82 -29.87 -20.96
C TRP A 50 13.00 -30.66 -21.53
N PRO A 51 14.21 -30.67 -20.92
CA PRO A 51 15.30 -31.49 -21.42
C PRO A 51 15.00 -32.99 -21.50
N ARG A 52 14.06 -33.50 -20.70
CA ARG A 52 13.67 -34.95 -20.71
C ARG A 52 12.76 -35.30 -21.89
N VAL A 53 11.98 -34.34 -22.39
CA VAL A 53 11.06 -34.53 -23.50
C VAL A 53 11.75 -34.38 -24.85
N LEU A 54 12.89 -33.72 -24.89
CA LEU A 54 13.67 -33.55 -26.12
C LEU A 54 14.25 -34.87 -26.59
N PRO A 55 14.30 -35.12 -27.92
CA PRO A 55 14.87 -36.31 -28.54
C PRO A 55 16.30 -36.53 -28.06
N SER A 56 16.67 -37.81 -27.86
CA SER A 56 17.99 -38.22 -27.32
C SER A 56 19.16 -37.93 -28.27
N ASP A 57 18.90 -37.77 -29.55
CA ASP A 57 19.84 -37.41 -30.60
C ASP A 57 20.32 -35.94 -30.50
N LEU A 58 19.60 -35.10 -29.76
CA LEU A 58 19.98 -33.71 -29.47
C LEU A 58 20.94 -33.57 -28.28
N GLY A 59 21.79 -34.54 -27.98
CA GLY A 59 22.65 -34.58 -26.79
C GLY A 59 23.40 -33.26 -26.47
N ALA A 60 24.04 -32.64 -27.46
CA ALA A 60 24.68 -31.33 -27.29
C ALA A 60 23.67 -30.18 -27.17
N GLY A 61 22.59 -30.22 -27.98
CA GLY A 61 21.53 -29.22 -27.96
C GLY A 61 20.79 -29.19 -26.62
N ARG A 62 20.56 -30.37 -26.01
CA ARG A 62 19.95 -30.48 -24.70
C ARG A 62 20.78 -29.81 -23.59
N ARG A 63 22.11 -30.03 -23.59
CA ARG A 63 23.01 -29.38 -22.64
C ARG A 63 23.02 -27.87 -22.85
N PHE A 64 23.05 -27.42 -24.09
CA PHE A 64 22.99 -26.02 -24.44
C PHE A 64 21.70 -25.36 -23.91
N LEU A 65 20.53 -25.99 -24.09
CA LEU A 65 19.26 -25.45 -23.61
C LEU A 65 19.21 -25.35 -22.08
N VAL A 66 19.70 -26.37 -21.37
CA VAL A 66 19.81 -26.31 -19.90
C VAL A 66 20.73 -25.17 -19.47
N LEU A 67 21.89 -25.06 -20.09
CA LEU A 67 22.84 -24.00 -19.78
C LEU A 67 22.26 -22.60 -20.07
N ALA A 68 21.61 -22.43 -21.21
CA ALA A 68 20.95 -21.18 -21.58
C ALA A 68 19.83 -20.82 -20.58
N ALA A 69 19.01 -21.79 -20.14
CA ALA A 69 17.99 -21.58 -19.11
C ALA A 69 18.62 -21.16 -17.76
N LEU A 70 19.70 -21.81 -17.36
CA LEU A 70 20.42 -21.46 -16.12
C LEU A 70 21.04 -20.06 -16.20
N VAL A 71 21.65 -19.70 -17.32
CA VAL A 71 22.21 -18.36 -17.54
C VAL A 71 21.12 -17.30 -17.52
N MET A 72 19.97 -17.55 -18.16
CA MET A 72 18.81 -16.65 -18.13
C MET A 72 18.28 -16.47 -16.69
N LEU A 73 18.10 -17.55 -15.95
CA LEU A 73 17.64 -17.51 -14.55
C LEU A 73 18.65 -16.80 -13.64
N ALA A 74 19.95 -17.03 -13.83
CA ALA A 74 21.00 -16.34 -13.08
C ALA A 74 21.02 -14.84 -13.41
N GLY A 75 20.88 -14.48 -14.68
CA GLY A 75 20.77 -13.09 -15.14
C GLY A 75 19.56 -12.38 -14.54
N PHE A 76 18.38 -13.00 -14.62
CA PHE A 76 17.18 -12.45 -13.99
C PHE A 76 17.33 -12.35 -12.47
N GLY A 77 17.82 -13.40 -11.80
CA GLY A 77 18.06 -13.39 -10.37
C GLY A 77 19.03 -12.29 -9.94
N SER A 78 20.11 -12.07 -10.70
CA SER A 78 21.06 -10.99 -10.43
C SER A 78 20.43 -9.61 -10.54
N GLN A 79 19.57 -9.38 -11.55
CA GLN A 79 18.82 -8.13 -11.69
C GLN A 79 17.89 -7.89 -10.50
N VAL A 80 17.12 -8.91 -10.08
CA VAL A 80 16.22 -8.81 -8.92
C VAL A 80 17.01 -8.49 -7.65
N VAL A 81 18.14 -9.17 -7.41
CA VAL A 81 18.99 -8.92 -6.24
C VAL A 81 19.57 -7.50 -6.29
N THR A 82 20.06 -7.06 -7.44
CA THR A 82 20.60 -5.70 -7.61
C THR A 82 19.54 -4.65 -7.38
N ALA A 83 18.35 -4.78 -8.00
CA ALA A 83 17.23 -3.87 -7.80
C ALA A 83 16.80 -3.84 -6.33
N SER A 84 16.74 -5.00 -5.67
CA SER A 84 16.39 -5.09 -4.25
C SER A 84 17.44 -4.41 -3.35
N ARG A 85 18.72 -4.56 -3.65
CA ARG A 85 19.81 -3.89 -2.91
C ARG A 85 19.73 -2.36 -3.07
N VAL A 86 19.51 -1.87 -4.27
CA VAL A 86 19.33 -0.43 -4.55
C VAL A 86 18.10 0.09 -3.80
N GLU A 87 16.99 -0.64 -3.88
CA GLU A 87 15.76 -0.31 -3.17
C GLU A 87 15.96 -0.23 -1.66
N LEU A 88 16.56 -1.25 -1.07
CA LEU A 88 16.82 -1.29 0.37
C LEU A 88 17.85 -0.23 0.80
N GLY A 89 18.91 -0.01 0.00
CA GLY A 89 19.90 1.02 0.25
C GLY A 89 19.35 2.45 0.18
N SER A 90 18.27 2.67 -0.58
CA SER A 90 17.59 3.98 -0.66
C SER A 90 16.73 4.30 0.57
N ARG A 91 16.46 3.33 1.44
CA ARG A 91 15.64 3.49 2.65
C ARG A 91 16.50 3.96 3.81
N VAL A 92 16.80 5.24 3.84
CA VAL A 92 17.71 5.84 4.83
C VAL A 92 17.00 6.60 5.95
N LEU A 93 15.73 6.94 5.76
CA LEU A 93 14.93 7.66 6.75
C LEU A 93 14.35 6.68 7.77
N THR A 94 14.67 6.87 9.05
CA THR A 94 14.03 6.11 10.15
C THR A 94 12.67 6.72 10.47
N VAL A 95 11.64 5.87 10.54
CA VAL A 95 10.28 6.22 10.95
C VAL A 95 9.91 5.41 12.19
N GLY A 96 9.31 6.06 13.18
CA GLY A 96 8.99 5.44 14.46
C GLY A 96 10.20 5.33 15.40
N THR A 97 10.01 4.66 16.53
CA THR A 97 11.02 4.53 17.59
C THR A 97 11.08 3.09 18.13
N GLY A 98 12.21 2.71 18.71
CA GLY A 98 12.39 1.42 19.38
C GLY A 98 12.15 0.23 18.43
N ALA A 99 11.40 -0.77 18.88
CA ALA A 99 11.09 -1.98 18.13
C ALA A 99 10.13 -1.74 16.96
N ASP A 100 9.40 -0.64 16.95
CA ASP A 100 8.48 -0.26 15.87
C ASP A 100 9.17 0.57 14.77
N ALA A 101 10.45 0.88 14.94
CA ALA A 101 11.19 1.66 13.96
C ALA A 101 11.41 0.88 12.66
N PHE A 102 11.18 1.54 11.53
CA PHE A 102 11.48 1.00 10.21
C PHE A 102 12.14 2.04 9.32
N ARG A 103 12.75 1.58 8.23
CA ARG A 103 13.40 2.48 7.28
C ARG A 103 12.52 2.74 6.07
N ALA A 104 12.35 4.02 5.74
CA ALA A 104 11.59 4.53 4.60
C ALA A 104 12.51 5.27 3.60
N ARG A 105 12.02 5.45 2.39
CA ARG A 105 12.64 6.37 1.42
C ARG A 105 12.32 7.81 1.78
N PRO A 106 13.30 8.73 1.69
CA PRO A 106 13.02 10.15 1.88
C PRO A 106 12.26 10.75 0.69
N LEU A 107 12.51 10.28 -0.54
CA LEU A 107 11.96 10.79 -1.80
C LEU A 107 11.66 9.63 -2.76
N PRO A 108 10.84 9.80 -3.82
CA PRO A 108 10.17 11.03 -4.28
C PRO A 108 8.88 11.38 -3.52
N ARG A 109 8.34 10.46 -2.71
CA ARG A 109 7.15 10.71 -1.87
C ARG A 109 7.55 10.69 -0.41
N PRO A 110 7.46 11.81 0.33
CA PRO A 110 7.99 11.93 1.69
C PRO A 110 7.10 11.29 2.76
N PHE A 111 6.43 10.17 2.47
CA PHE A 111 5.52 9.53 3.43
C PHE A 111 6.18 9.23 4.78
N GLY A 112 7.44 8.80 4.78
CA GLY A 112 8.17 8.56 6.02
C GLY A 112 8.39 9.83 6.83
N ALA A 113 8.73 10.94 6.15
CA ALA A 113 8.88 12.25 6.80
C ALA A 113 7.53 12.76 7.33
N TRP A 114 6.46 12.59 6.56
CA TRP A 114 5.10 12.95 6.98
C TRP A 114 4.63 12.14 8.20
N LEU A 115 4.93 10.84 8.25
CA LEU A 115 4.61 10.02 9.41
C LEU A 115 5.36 10.52 10.66
N ASN A 116 6.65 10.84 10.54
CA ASN A 116 7.43 11.41 11.65
C ASN A 116 6.88 12.77 12.08
N PHE A 117 6.56 13.63 11.11
CA PHE A 117 5.96 14.94 11.38
C PHE A 117 4.63 14.78 12.14
N ALA A 118 3.72 13.95 11.65
CA ALA A 118 2.42 13.74 12.30
C ALA A 118 2.58 13.16 13.72
N GLN A 119 3.49 12.18 13.92
CA GLN A 119 3.80 11.64 15.25
C GLN A 119 4.30 12.73 16.21
N GLU A 120 5.22 13.58 15.73
CA GLU A 120 5.79 14.64 16.56
C GLU A 120 4.74 15.69 16.91
N VAL A 121 3.90 16.10 15.97
CA VAL A 121 2.80 17.04 16.24
C VAL A 121 1.83 16.45 17.26
N LEU A 122 1.34 15.23 17.05
CA LEU A 122 0.41 14.57 17.96
C LEU A 122 1.02 14.40 19.37
N ARG A 123 2.30 14.04 19.45
CA ARG A 123 3.01 13.93 20.73
C ARG A 123 3.13 15.29 21.44
N ARG A 124 3.49 16.34 20.72
CA ARG A 124 3.65 17.71 21.27
C ARG A 124 2.32 18.27 21.78
N GLU A 125 1.24 17.99 21.06
CA GLU A 125 -0.11 18.40 21.45
C GLU A 125 -0.73 17.50 22.55
N GLY A 126 0.02 16.50 23.04
CA GLY A 126 -0.48 15.57 24.04
C GLY A 126 -1.69 14.76 23.58
N ALA A 127 -1.71 14.38 22.31
CA ALA A 127 -2.87 13.74 21.68
C ALA A 127 -3.27 12.46 22.43
N THR A 128 -4.54 12.40 22.78
CA THR A 128 -5.21 11.25 23.40
C THR A 128 -6.51 10.94 22.65
N GLY A 129 -7.17 9.84 23.00
CA GLY A 129 -8.44 9.46 22.38
C GLY A 129 -8.26 8.72 21.06
N THR A 130 -8.96 9.14 20.01
CA THR A 130 -9.07 8.45 18.72
C THR A 130 -8.47 9.26 17.59
N LEU A 131 -7.89 8.57 16.60
CA LEU A 131 -7.27 9.15 15.42
C LEU A 131 -7.88 8.54 14.16
N LEU A 132 -8.46 9.38 13.31
CA LEU A 132 -8.87 9.02 11.95
C LEU A 132 -7.82 9.46 10.95
N VAL A 133 -7.40 8.57 10.05
CA VAL A 133 -6.49 8.91 8.95
C VAL A 133 -7.23 8.86 7.61
N VAL A 134 -7.18 9.95 6.83
CA VAL A 134 -7.91 10.12 5.58
C VAL A 134 -6.91 10.35 4.43
N PRO A 135 -7.05 9.68 3.29
CA PRO A 135 -8.07 8.70 2.93
C PRO A 135 -7.74 7.27 3.39
N GLU A 136 -6.52 6.99 3.84
CA GLU A 136 -6.10 5.70 4.41
C GLU A 136 -4.87 5.85 5.31
N GLY A 137 -4.70 4.96 6.28
CA GLY A 137 -3.45 4.94 7.03
C GLY A 137 -3.50 4.38 8.44
N LEU A 138 -3.52 3.06 8.60
CA LEU A 138 -3.39 2.43 9.92
C LEU A 138 -1.99 2.52 10.53
N MET A 139 -0.95 2.78 9.71
CA MET A 139 0.43 2.85 10.21
C MET A 139 0.58 3.96 11.26
N LEU A 140 -0.05 5.11 11.06
CA LEU A 140 0.02 6.21 12.01
C LEU A 140 -0.72 5.85 13.32
N ASN A 141 -1.89 5.21 13.24
CA ASN A 141 -2.59 4.70 14.43
C ASN A 141 -1.71 3.72 15.22
N TYR A 142 -1.03 2.81 14.50
CA TYR A 142 -0.11 1.86 15.13
C TYR A 142 1.06 2.57 15.83
N LEU A 143 1.71 3.51 15.18
CA LEU A 143 2.88 4.22 15.71
C LEU A 143 2.53 5.15 16.89
N THR A 144 1.35 5.77 16.86
CA THR A 144 0.88 6.69 17.90
C THR A 144 0.10 6.00 19.01
N ARG A 145 -0.31 4.74 18.82
CA ARG A 145 -1.21 4.00 19.71
C ARG A 145 -2.60 4.63 19.88
N LEU A 146 -2.97 5.53 18.99
CA LEU A 146 -4.31 6.12 18.95
C LEU A 146 -5.23 5.23 18.11
N PRO A 147 -6.31 4.66 18.67
CA PRO A 147 -7.19 3.75 17.94
C PRO A 147 -7.95 4.44 16.82
N ASN A 148 -8.17 3.72 15.73
CA ASN A 148 -9.08 4.17 14.67
C ASN A 148 -10.54 4.11 15.19
N PRO A 149 -11.35 5.19 15.03
CA PRO A 149 -12.72 5.24 15.56
C PRO A 149 -13.72 4.35 14.81
N ILE A 150 -13.38 3.92 13.60
CA ILE A 150 -14.25 3.16 12.69
C ILE A 150 -13.55 1.93 12.13
N PRO A 151 -14.29 0.86 11.77
CA PRO A 151 -13.69 -0.34 11.18
C PRO A 151 -12.98 -0.13 9.84
N PRO A 152 -13.50 0.68 8.88
CA PRO A 152 -12.79 0.93 7.63
C PRO A 152 -11.49 1.69 7.86
N PHE A 153 -10.41 1.26 7.19
CA PHE A 153 -9.10 1.91 7.24
C PHE A 153 -8.71 2.59 5.93
N PHE A 154 -9.54 2.46 4.90
CA PHE A 154 -9.45 3.21 3.66
C PHE A 154 -10.83 3.76 3.30
N LEU A 155 -10.85 5.06 3.00
CA LEU A 155 -12.05 5.85 2.83
C LEU A 155 -12.13 6.39 1.40
N PHE A 156 -12.13 5.47 0.43
CA PHE A 156 -12.25 5.78 -0.99
C PHE A 156 -12.84 4.59 -1.78
N SER A 157 -13.15 4.81 -3.07
CA SER A 157 -13.68 3.79 -3.96
C SER A 157 -14.93 3.12 -3.41
N PHE A 158 -14.94 1.80 -3.28
CA PHE A 158 -16.11 1.03 -2.85
C PHE A 158 -16.59 1.35 -1.42
N ALA A 159 -15.72 1.82 -0.54
CA ALA A 159 -16.08 2.18 0.84
C ALA A 159 -16.99 3.42 0.94
N LEU A 160 -17.03 4.25 -0.10
CA LEU A 160 -17.81 5.49 -0.13
C LEU A 160 -18.91 5.49 -1.19
N ARG A 161 -19.12 4.41 -1.95
CA ARG A 161 -20.10 4.38 -3.05
C ARG A 161 -21.54 4.50 -2.57
N GLY A 162 -22.35 5.19 -3.36
CA GLY A 162 -23.78 5.37 -3.08
C GLY A 162 -24.00 6.09 -1.74
N ASP A 163 -24.84 5.54 -0.89
CA ASP A 163 -25.14 6.09 0.43
C ASP A 163 -24.10 5.81 1.51
N ALA A 164 -23.05 5.05 1.19
CA ALA A 164 -22.05 4.65 2.16
C ALA A 164 -21.28 5.84 2.74
N GLU A 165 -20.96 6.85 1.93
CA GLU A 165 -20.31 8.07 2.41
C GLU A 165 -21.18 8.84 3.43
N ALA A 166 -22.47 9.00 3.13
CA ALA A 166 -23.40 9.65 4.05
C ALA A 166 -23.59 8.84 5.35
N ALA A 167 -23.64 7.52 5.26
CA ALA A 167 -23.70 6.64 6.42
C ALA A 167 -22.43 6.73 7.28
N LEU A 168 -21.26 6.77 6.64
CA LEU A 168 -19.97 6.95 7.31
C LEU A 168 -19.92 8.29 8.05
N VAL A 169 -20.31 9.39 7.39
CA VAL A 169 -20.33 10.72 8.03
C VAL A 169 -21.27 10.72 9.24
N ARG A 170 -22.46 10.17 9.14
CA ARG A 170 -23.36 10.02 10.30
C ARG A 170 -22.75 9.22 11.44
N GLN A 171 -22.02 8.15 11.13
CA GLN A 171 -21.30 7.37 12.14
C GLN A 171 -20.22 8.19 12.84
N LEU A 172 -19.45 8.97 12.07
CA LEU A 172 -18.42 9.87 12.60
C LEU A 172 -19.02 11.05 13.38
N GLU A 173 -20.16 11.59 12.98
CA GLU A 173 -20.88 12.62 13.73
C GLU A 173 -21.37 12.09 15.09
N ALA A 174 -21.86 10.85 15.12
CA ALA A 174 -22.30 10.21 16.37
C ALA A 174 -21.13 9.88 17.31
N LYS A 175 -19.95 9.57 16.79
CA LYS A 175 -18.73 9.27 17.53
C LYS A 175 -17.52 9.92 16.86
N PRO A 176 -17.37 11.23 17.01
CA PRO A 176 -16.33 11.97 16.29
C PRO A 176 -14.95 11.65 16.86
N PRO A 177 -13.94 11.44 16.00
CA PRO A 177 -12.56 11.30 16.42
C PRO A 177 -12.04 12.59 17.04
N ASP A 178 -11.11 12.46 17.99
CA ASP A 178 -10.45 13.59 18.61
C ASP A 178 -9.48 14.26 17.64
N TRP A 179 -8.84 13.43 16.83
CA TRP A 179 -7.83 13.84 15.85
C TRP A 179 -8.12 13.29 14.47
N ILE A 180 -7.78 14.08 13.45
CA ILE A 180 -7.76 13.65 12.06
C ILE A 180 -6.39 13.96 11.45
N VAL A 181 -5.84 13.00 10.72
CA VAL A 181 -4.71 13.26 9.83
C VAL A 181 -5.19 13.07 8.39
N ALA A 182 -5.17 14.14 7.61
CA ALA A 182 -5.45 14.12 6.20
C ALA A 182 -4.15 14.13 5.42
N LEU A 183 -3.93 13.13 4.56
CA LEU A 183 -2.70 13.00 3.80
C LEU A 183 -2.97 12.85 2.30
N SER A 184 -2.09 13.39 1.50
CA SER A 184 -2.14 13.23 0.05
C SER A 184 -1.92 11.79 -0.36
N ARG A 185 -2.79 11.30 -1.23
CA ARG A 185 -2.69 10.00 -1.86
C ARG A 185 -3.06 10.10 -3.34
N ASP A 186 -2.23 9.52 -4.19
CA ASP A 186 -2.59 9.34 -5.61
C ASP A 186 -3.62 8.21 -5.73
N LEU A 187 -4.87 8.58 -5.99
CA LEU A 187 -6.00 7.66 -6.12
C LEU A 187 -6.44 7.45 -7.58
N ARG A 188 -5.65 7.95 -8.57
CA ARG A 188 -5.99 7.79 -9.99
C ARG A 188 -6.09 6.33 -10.42
N GLU A 189 -5.38 5.44 -9.74
CA GLU A 189 -5.50 4.00 -9.97
C GLU A 189 -6.89 3.44 -9.61
N TYR A 190 -7.65 4.14 -8.75
CA TYR A 190 -9.03 3.81 -8.39
C TYR A 190 -10.06 4.62 -9.18
N GLY A 191 -9.62 5.39 -10.17
CA GLY A 191 -10.48 6.25 -11.00
C GLY A 191 -10.85 7.58 -10.33
N ILE A 192 -10.23 7.93 -9.21
CA ILE A 192 -10.43 9.17 -8.46
C ILE A 192 -9.34 10.16 -8.88
N SER A 193 -9.73 11.25 -9.55
CA SER A 193 -8.79 12.29 -9.98
C SER A 193 -8.33 13.15 -8.83
N ARG A 194 -9.26 13.53 -7.94
CA ARG A 194 -9.01 14.28 -6.72
C ARG A 194 -9.98 13.81 -5.65
N TYR A 195 -9.45 13.53 -4.47
CA TYR A 195 -10.28 13.14 -3.33
C TYR A 195 -11.15 14.31 -2.86
N GLY A 196 -12.43 14.08 -2.68
CA GLY A 196 -13.39 15.08 -2.24
C GLY A 196 -14.10 15.88 -3.33
N ASP A 197 -13.78 15.66 -4.62
CA ASP A 197 -14.46 16.39 -5.70
C ASP A 197 -15.92 15.98 -5.88
N ARG A 198 -16.21 14.69 -5.70
CA ARG A 198 -17.54 14.12 -5.97
C ARG A 198 -18.10 13.41 -4.75
N GLU A 199 -19.43 13.32 -4.71
CA GLU A 199 -20.11 12.43 -3.78
C GLU A 199 -19.71 10.97 -4.04
N GLY A 200 -19.49 10.22 -2.97
CA GLY A 200 -18.93 8.88 -3.05
C GLY A 200 -17.41 8.84 -3.26
N GLU A 201 -16.75 10.00 -3.31
CA GLU A 201 -15.30 10.14 -3.42
C GLU A 201 -14.71 11.01 -2.29
N GLY A 202 -15.42 11.18 -1.18
CA GLY A 202 -14.96 11.92 0.00
C GLY A 202 -15.50 13.34 0.15
N LYS A 203 -16.38 13.84 -0.74
CA LYS A 203 -16.85 15.22 -0.71
C LYS A 203 -17.60 15.57 0.57
N ARG A 204 -18.50 14.70 1.01
CA ARG A 204 -19.26 14.91 2.26
C ARG A 204 -18.37 14.77 3.48
N LEU A 205 -17.43 13.83 3.41
CA LEU A 205 -16.46 13.62 4.48
C LEU A 205 -15.56 14.84 4.67
N LEU A 206 -15.02 15.41 3.59
CA LEU A 206 -14.19 16.61 3.68
C LEU A 206 -15.00 17.82 4.16
N ALA A 207 -16.21 18.02 3.67
CA ALA A 207 -17.08 19.10 4.14
C ALA A 207 -17.39 18.99 5.65
N TRP A 208 -17.58 17.76 6.14
CA TRP A 208 -17.73 17.52 7.58
C TRP A 208 -16.44 17.83 8.35
N ILE A 209 -15.27 17.41 7.84
CA ILE A 209 -13.97 17.72 8.46
C ILE A 209 -13.76 19.23 8.55
N ASP A 210 -13.97 19.96 7.47
CA ASP A 210 -13.78 21.42 7.41
C ASP A 210 -14.70 22.15 8.40
N ARG A 211 -15.91 21.63 8.63
CA ARG A 211 -16.85 22.22 9.56
C ARG A 211 -16.46 22.00 11.02
N ASP A 212 -16.04 20.77 11.37
CA ASP A 212 -15.95 20.32 12.75
C ASP A 212 -14.51 20.26 13.30
N TYR A 213 -13.52 20.44 12.43
CA TYR A 213 -12.11 20.34 12.81
C TYR A 213 -11.34 21.62 12.48
N GLU A 214 -10.26 21.85 13.22
CA GLU A 214 -9.32 22.96 12.99
C GLU A 214 -7.94 22.40 12.65
N LEU A 215 -7.23 23.10 11.77
CA LEU A 215 -5.87 22.77 11.38
C LEU A 215 -4.90 23.14 12.53
N VAL A 216 -4.20 22.14 13.05
CA VAL A 216 -3.13 22.32 14.04
C VAL A 216 -1.77 22.50 13.39
N ALA A 217 -1.47 21.68 12.37
CA ALA A 217 -0.21 21.73 11.66
C ALA A 217 -0.33 21.16 10.24
N SER A 218 0.52 21.68 9.35
CA SER A 218 0.69 21.23 7.97
C SER A 218 2.17 20.99 7.70
N ALA A 219 2.51 19.94 6.98
CA ALA A 219 3.89 19.62 6.68
C ALA A 219 4.48 20.53 5.60
N GLU A 220 3.68 20.91 4.58
CA GLU A 220 4.13 21.63 3.39
C GLU A 220 3.33 22.93 3.13
N GLN A 221 2.39 23.27 3.99
CA GLN A 221 1.50 24.43 3.86
C GLN A 221 0.61 24.41 2.59
N ARG A 222 0.29 23.24 2.08
CA ARG A 222 -0.59 23.00 0.93
C ARG A 222 -1.82 22.22 1.36
N HIS A 223 -2.87 22.27 0.57
CA HIS A 223 -4.01 21.41 0.81
C HIS A 223 -3.69 19.96 0.39
N PRO A 224 -3.94 18.93 1.25
CA PRO A 224 -3.49 17.56 0.99
C PRO A 224 -4.05 16.95 -0.30
N PHE A 225 -5.20 17.42 -0.76
CA PHE A 225 -5.90 16.84 -1.91
C PHE A 225 -5.83 17.71 -3.18
N ASP A 226 -5.15 18.84 -3.16
CA ASP A 226 -5.06 19.75 -4.32
C ASP A 226 -4.02 19.30 -5.35
N SER A 227 -3.06 18.48 -4.95
CA SER A 227 -1.98 18.02 -5.81
C SER A 227 -1.60 16.57 -5.48
N PRO A 228 -1.15 15.77 -6.47
CA PRO A 228 -0.56 14.45 -6.22
C PRO A 228 0.69 14.49 -5.33
N GLU A 229 1.39 15.62 -5.31
CA GLU A 229 2.53 15.87 -4.43
C GLU A 229 2.09 16.26 -3.03
N GLY A 230 0.89 16.79 -2.93
CA GLY A 230 0.08 17.08 -1.75
C GLY A 230 0.82 17.53 -0.50
N ASP A 231 0.15 17.30 0.61
CA ASP A 231 0.64 17.65 1.94
C ASP A 231 0.11 16.63 2.96
N LEU A 232 0.45 16.83 4.21
CA LEU A 232 -0.17 16.19 5.37
C LEU A 232 -0.64 17.27 6.34
N TRP A 233 -1.92 17.17 6.72
CA TRP A 233 -2.53 18.01 7.73
C TRP A 233 -2.83 17.21 8.99
N VAL A 234 -2.53 17.79 10.13
CA VAL A 234 -2.98 17.31 11.45
C VAL A 234 -4.07 18.26 11.94
N LEU A 235 -5.24 17.71 12.18
CA LEU A 235 -6.42 18.45 12.58
C LEU A 235 -6.91 17.95 13.95
N ARG A 236 -7.41 18.88 14.76
CA ARG A 236 -8.02 18.63 16.05
C ARG A 236 -9.51 18.98 16.01
N ARG A 237 -10.32 18.24 16.71
CA ARG A 237 -11.74 18.55 16.84
C ARG A 237 -11.92 19.91 17.49
N ARG A 238 -12.78 20.75 16.91
CA ARG A 238 -13.15 22.04 17.49
C ARG A 238 -13.89 21.79 18.80
N THR A 239 -13.46 22.42 19.86
CA THR A 239 -14.21 22.45 21.14
C THR A 239 -15.43 23.33 20.94
N ALA A 240 -16.60 22.88 21.31
CA ALA A 240 -17.80 23.69 21.28
C ALA A 240 -17.56 24.96 22.12
N PRO A 241 -17.94 26.16 21.62
CA PRO A 241 -17.76 27.38 22.40
C PRO A 241 -18.51 27.27 23.70
N GLY A 242 -17.80 27.16 24.81
CA GLY A 242 -18.37 27.10 26.17
C GLY A 242 -17.93 25.95 27.07
N MET A 243 -17.24 24.94 26.55
CA MET A 243 -16.70 23.86 27.37
C MET A 243 -15.21 24.17 27.69
N LYS A 244 -14.96 24.74 28.88
CA LYS A 244 -13.59 24.83 29.42
C LYS A 244 -13.11 23.43 29.69
N ASP A 245 -11.88 23.13 29.27
CA ASP A 245 -11.20 21.90 29.64
C ASP A 245 -11.25 21.70 31.16
N PRO A 246 -11.47 20.45 31.65
CA PRO A 246 -11.52 20.12 33.05
C PRO A 246 -10.17 20.31 33.76
#